data_77530317830a1b03d3184e7812bb25b7
#
_entry.id   77530317830a1b03d3184e7812bb25b7
#
_cell.length_a   1.000
_cell.length_b   1.000
_cell.length_c   1.000
_cell.angle_alpha   90.00
_cell.angle_beta   90.00
_cell.angle_gamma   90.00
#
_symmetry.space_group_name_H-M   'P 1'
#
loop_
_entity.id
_entity.type
_entity.pdbx_description
1 polymer ?
#
loop_
_entity_poly.entity_id
_entity_poly.type
_entity_poly.pdbx_seq_one_letter_code
_entity_poly.pdbx_strand_id
1 'polypeptide(L)'
;MNSKEIETFIQDVRDDISNNLEGLFSYYGFLENHNIRKIVINPNDELSFFEGTVVGMLDQRYCEFFRSKFNVDIDEIVRIDILEIIKSYLPVIRKKIS
;
A
#
# COMPACT_ATOMS: atom_id res chain seq x y z
N MET A 1 19.83 6.63 12.21
CA MET A 1 19.56 7.07 10.82
C MET A 1 19.36 8.57 10.79
N ASN A 2 19.84 9.23 9.75
CA ASN A 2 19.78 10.69 9.63
C ASN A 2 18.65 11.14 8.69
N SER A 3 18.41 12.45 8.65
CA SER A 3 17.33 13.03 7.83
C SER A 3 17.46 12.69 6.34
N LYS A 4 18.68 12.66 5.82
CA LYS A 4 18.93 12.36 4.41
C LYS A 4 18.58 10.92 4.07
N GLU A 5 18.89 9.98 4.97
CA GLU A 5 18.53 8.57 4.79
C GLU A 5 17.02 8.38 4.79
N ILE A 6 16.31 9.10 5.67
CA ILE A 6 14.86 9.08 5.73
C ILE A 6 14.25 9.67 4.44
N GLU A 7 14.76 10.81 3.97
CA GLU A 7 14.29 11.42 2.72
C GLU A 7 14.48 10.49 1.53
N THR A 8 15.62 9.81 1.46
CA THR A 8 15.90 8.83 0.41
C THR A 8 14.92 7.66 0.50
N PHE A 9 14.66 7.16 1.69
CA PHE A 9 13.69 6.08 1.91
C PHE A 9 12.29 6.50 1.46
N ILE A 10 11.84 7.69 1.82
CA ILE A 10 10.53 8.21 1.41
C ILE A 10 10.45 8.32 -0.12
N GLN A 11 11.52 8.77 -0.77
CA GLN A 11 11.54 8.84 -2.24
C GLN A 11 11.49 7.44 -2.86
N ASP A 12 12.19 6.47 -2.27
CA ASP A 12 12.12 5.08 -2.72
C ASP A 12 10.70 4.51 -2.61
N VAL A 13 9.97 4.85 -1.56
CA VAL A 13 8.55 4.47 -1.42
C VAL A 13 7.71 5.10 -2.52
N ARG A 14 7.90 6.38 -2.80
CA ARG A 14 7.19 7.07 -3.89
C ARG A 14 7.45 6.41 -5.24
N ASP A 15 8.70 6.09 -5.52
CA ASP A 15 9.09 5.43 -6.76
C ASP A 15 8.51 4.02 -6.86
N ASP A 16 8.54 3.27 -5.76
CA ASP A 16 8.00 1.91 -5.74
C ASP A 16 6.50 1.89 -6.02
N ILE A 17 5.73 2.71 -5.30
CA ILE A 17 4.28 2.72 -5.50
C ILE A 17 3.91 3.23 -6.89
N SER A 18 4.61 4.26 -7.39
CA SER A 18 4.38 4.81 -8.72
C SER A 18 4.63 3.77 -9.82
N ASN A 19 5.70 2.98 -9.68
CA ASN A 19 6.14 2.05 -10.71
C ASN A 19 5.51 0.67 -10.61
N ASN A 20 5.09 0.26 -9.41
CA ASN A 20 4.72 -1.14 -9.13
C ASN A 20 3.28 -1.36 -8.70
N LEU A 21 2.47 -0.32 -8.56
CA LEU A 21 1.08 -0.46 -8.09
C LEU A 21 0.28 -1.44 -8.97
N GLU A 22 0.40 -1.32 -10.29
CA GLU A 22 -0.25 -2.23 -11.24
C GLU A 22 0.19 -3.68 -11.01
N GLY A 23 1.50 -3.90 -10.89
CA GLY A 23 2.05 -5.23 -10.62
C GLY A 23 1.62 -5.80 -9.28
N LEU A 24 1.45 -4.95 -8.28
CA LEU A 24 0.95 -5.38 -6.97
C LEU A 24 -0.50 -5.86 -7.05
N PHE A 25 -1.34 -5.21 -7.83
CA PHE A 25 -2.71 -5.69 -8.07
C PHE A 25 -2.71 -7.07 -8.75
N SER A 26 -1.85 -7.27 -9.74
CA SER A 26 -1.72 -8.57 -10.39
C SER A 26 -1.18 -9.65 -9.44
N TYR A 27 -0.25 -9.30 -8.58
CA TYR A 27 0.29 -10.20 -7.56
C TYR A 27 -0.79 -10.62 -6.56
N TYR A 28 -1.64 -9.69 -6.14
CA TYR A 28 -2.77 -9.96 -5.27
C TYR A 28 -4.03 -10.32 -6.08
N GLY A 29 -3.88 -11.17 -7.08
CA GLY A 29 -4.85 -11.45 -8.15
C GLY A 29 -6.33 -11.51 -7.77
N PHE A 30 -6.67 -11.94 -6.53
CA PHE A 30 -8.06 -11.96 -6.08
C PHE A 30 -8.69 -10.57 -6.02
N LEU A 31 -7.89 -9.50 -5.89
CA LEU A 31 -8.40 -8.13 -5.82
C LEU A 31 -9.00 -7.67 -7.15
N GLU A 32 -8.57 -8.25 -8.27
CA GLU A 32 -9.08 -7.93 -9.60
C GLU A 32 -10.23 -8.84 -10.02
N ASN A 33 -10.50 -9.91 -9.26
CA ASN A 33 -11.50 -10.91 -9.62
C ASN A 33 -12.78 -10.72 -8.80
N HIS A 34 -13.81 -10.14 -9.42
CA HIS A 34 -15.09 -9.89 -8.77
C HIS A 34 -15.76 -11.15 -8.21
N ASN A 35 -15.61 -12.30 -8.88
CA ASN A 35 -16.23 -13.53 -8.41
C ASN A 35 -15.57 -14.03 -7.12
N ILE A 36 -14.25 -13.91 -7.02
CA ILE A 36 -13.52 -14.28 -5.81
C ILE A 36 -13.83 -13.30 -4.68
N ARG A 37 -13.87 -11.99 -4.98
CA ARG A 37 -14.20 -10.98 -3.98
C ARG A 37 -15.56 -11.21 -3.33
N LYS A 38 -16.56 -11.58 -4.13
CA LYS A 38 -17.90 -11.86 -3.62
C LYS A 38 -17.98 -13.03 -2.66
N ILE A 39 -17.07 -13.99 -2.76
CA ILE A 39 -16.98 -15.10 -1.82
C ILE A 39 -16.52 -14.63 -0.44
N VAL A 40 -15.65 -13.62 -0.42
CA VAL A 40 -14.97 -13.17 0.79
C VAL A 40 -15.82 -12.17 1.58
N ILE A 41 -16.62 -11.32 0.92
CA ILE A 41 -17.29 -10.22 1.59
C ILE A 41 -18.66 -9.91 0.99
N ASN A 42 -19.53 -9.31 1.84
CA ASN A 42 -20.83 -8.79 1.43
C ASN A 42 -20.66 -7.70 0.36
N PRO A 43 -21.38 -7.78 -0.78
CA PRO A 43 -21.26 -6.81 -1.87
C PRO A 43 -21.46 -5.34 -1.48
N ASN A 44 -22.26 -5.05 -0.44
CA ASN A 44 -22.52 -3.68 -0.02
C ASN A 44 -21.27 -2.99 0.56
N ASP A 45 -20.31 -3.76 1.11
CA ASP A 45 -19.12 -3.26 1.76
C ASP A 45 -17.86 -3.55 0.95
N GLU A 46 -18.00 -4.16 -0.22
CA GLU A 46 -16.89 -4.67 -1.01
C GLU A 46 -15.81 -3.61 -1.27
N LEU A 47 -16.22 -2.43 -1.76
CA LEU A 47 -15.29 -1.39 -2.12
C LEU A 47 -14.47 -0.92 -0.91
N SER A 48 -15.14 -0.61 0.19
CA SER A 48 -14.46 -0.15 1.41
C SER A 48 -13.54 -1.21 1.99
N PHE A 49 -13.99 -2.47 1.99
CA PHE A 49 -13.17 -3.57 2.49
C PHE A 49 -11.90 -3.76 1.67
N PHE A 50 -12.01 -3.85 0.35
CA PHE A 50 -10.85 -4.10 -0.49
C PHE A 50 -9.93 -2.88 -0.59
N GLU A 51 -10.48 -1.67 -0.52
CA GLU A 51 -9.68 -0.46 -0.39
C GLU A 51 -8.82 -0.51 0.89
N GLY A 52 -9.44 -0.83 2.03
CA GLY A 52 -8.72 -1.00 3.29
C GLY A 52 -7.68 -2.12 3.24
N THR A 53 -7.99 -3.22 2.55
CA THR A 53 -7.07 -4.34 2.37
C THR A 53 -5.83 -3.90 1.59
N VAL A 54 -6.00 -3.18 0.49
CA VAL A 54 -4.88 -2.68 -0.32
C VAL A 54 -4.02 -1.70 0.49
N VAL A 55 -4.65 -0.77 1.20
CA VAL A 55 -3.94 0.17 2.07
C VAL A 55 -3.13 -0.58 3.12
N GLY A 56 -3.72 -1.57 3.78
CA GLY A 56 -3.03 -2.38 4.77
C GLY A 56 -1.84 -3.15 4.19
N MET A 57 -1.99 -3.71 3.01
CA MET A 57 -0.90 -4.43 2.33
C MET A 57 0.25 -3.49 1.96
N LEU A 58 -0.05 -2.30 1.46
CA LEU A 58 0.97 -1.30 1.13
C LEU A 58 1.67 -0.79 2.38
N ASP A 59 0.93 -0.51 3.44
CA ASP A 59 1.50 -0.11 4.73
C ASP A 59 2.48 -1.16 5.24
N GLN A 60 2.08 -2.43 5.25
CA GLN A 60 2.94 -3.52 5.68
C GLN A 60 4.19 -3.64 4.79
N ARG A 61 4.02 -3.55 3.47
CA ARG A 61 5.13 -3.62 2.53
C ARG A 61 6.21 -2.59 2.85
N TYR A 62 5.81 -1.34 3.08
CA TYR A 62 6.77 -0.27 3.31
C TYR A 62 7.33 -0.26 4.73
N CYS A 63 6.60 -0.74 5.71
CA CYS A 63 7.15 -0.99 7.04
C CYS A 63 8.25 -2.06 7.00
N GLU A 64 8.05 -3.11 6.21
CA GLU A 64 9.06 -4.16 6.02
C GLU A 64 10.28 -3.66 5.24
N PHE A 65 10.09 -2.80 4.24
CA PHE A 65 11.19 -2.15 3.53
C PHE A 65 12.05 -1.33 4.49
N PHE A 66 11.42 -0.58 5.38
CA PHE A 66 12.11 0.21 6.39
C PHE A 66 12.94 -0.70 7.32
N ARG A 67 12.31 -1.75 7.83
CA ARG A 67 12.98 -2.71 8.71
C ARG A 67 14.17 -3.37 8.02
N SER A 68 14.02 -3.75 6.76
CA SER A 68 15.10 -4.36 5.99
C SER A 68 16.26 -3.41 5.77
N LYS A 69 15.97 -2.13 5.53
CA LYS A 69 17.00 -1.13 5.25
C LYS A 69 17.72 -0.65 6.49
N PHE A 70 17.00 -0.41 7.57
CA PHE A 70 17.55 0.23 8.78
C PHE A 70 17.68 -0.72 9.97
N ASN A 71 17.18 -1.92 9.87
CA ASN A 71 17.26 -2.97 10.89
C ASN A 71 16.61 -2.58 12.23
N VAL A 72 15.64 -1.69 12.19
CA VAL A 72 14.80 -1.27 13.31
C VAL A 72 13.37 -1.10 12.81
N ASP A 73 12.40 -1.10 13.73
CA ASP A 73 11.01 -0.85 13.37
C ASP A 73 10.83 0.61 12.94
N ILE A 74 9.90 0.83 12.02
CA ILE A 74 9.57 2.16 11.53
C ILE A 74 9.01 3.03 12.65
N ASP A 75 9.46 4.28 12.74
CA ASP A 75 8.88 5.21 13.68
C ASP A 75 7.55 5.79 13.15
N GLU A 76 6.76 6.33 14.07
CA GLU A 76 5.41 6.81 13.75
C GLU A 76 5.42 7.97 12.75
N ILE A 77 6.38 8.86 12.84
CA ILE A 77 6.46 10.04 11.95
C ILE A 77 6.69 9.60 10.51
N VAL A 78 7.63 8.70 10.30
CA VAL A 78 7.94 8.16 8.95
C VAL A 78 6.75 7.36 8.44
N ARG A 79 6.09 6.58 9.29
CA ARG A 79 4.92 5.81 8.90
C ARG A 79 3.76 6.71 8.46
N ILE A 80 3.54 7.83 9.15
CA ILE A 80 2.52 8.81 8.74
C ILE A 80 2.83 9.34 7.34
N ASP A 81 4.08 9.67 7.05
CA ASP A 81 4.49 10.12 5.72
C ASP A 81 4.18 9.07 4.64
N ILE A 82 4.44 7.79 4.94
CA ILE A 82 4.12 6.68 4.04
C ILE A 82 2.62 6.57 3.82
N LEU A 83 1.83 6.65 4.89
CA LEU A 83 0.37 6.58 4.79
C LEU A 83 -0.21 7.74 3.97
N GLU A 84 0.37 8.94 4.07
CA GLU A 84 -0.02 10.07 3.21
C GLU A 84 0.28 9.80 1.73
N ILE A 85 1.40 9.16 1.43
CA ILE A 85 1.72 8.74 0.06
C ILE A 85 0.67 7.73 -0.44
N ILE A 86 0.38 6.71 0.33
CA ILE A 86 -0.63 5.69 -0.02
C ILE A 86 -1.99 6.36 -0.24
N LYS A 87 -2.36 7.28 0.64
CA LYS A 87 -3.62 8.04 0.53
C LYS A 87 -3.72 8.78 -0.81
N SER A 88 -2.63 9.32 -1.31
CA SER A 88 -2.61 10.02 -2.60
C SER A 88 -2.95 9.12 -3.78
N TYR A 89 -2.82 7.80 -3.62
CA TYR A 89 -3.15 6.79 -4.64
C TYR A 89 -4.55 6.18 -4.47
N LEU A 90 -5.32 6.58 -3.46
CA LEU A 90 -6.67 6.03 -3.24
C LEU A 90 -7.57 6.13 -4.47
N PRO A 91 -7.59 7.23 -5.25
CA PRO A 91 -8.41 7.29 -6.45
C PRO A 91 -8.06 6.21 -7.47
N VAL A 92 -6.76 5.92 -7.63
CA VAL A 92 -6.29 4.86 -8.53
C VAL A 92 -6.70 3.48 -8.00
N ILE A 93 -6.52 3.26 -6.71
CA ILE A 93 -6.88 2.01 -6.03
C ILE A 93 -8.38 1.75 -6.17
N ARG A 94 -9.23 2.74 -5.90
CA ARG A 94 -10.68 2.63 -6.03
C ARG A 94 -11.10 2.28 -7.45
N LYS A 95 -10.49 2.91 -8.43
CA LYS A 95 -10.78 2.63 -9.84
C LYS A 95 -10.44 1.19 -10.21
N LYS A 96 -9.36 0.64 -9.67
CA LYS A 96 -8.93 -0.74 -9.93
C LYS A 96 -9.87 -1.77 -9.34
N ILE A 97 -10.43 -1.53 -8.17
CA ILE A 97 -11.30 -2.47 -7.48
C ILE A 97 -12.79 -2.29 -7.81
N SER A 98 -13.17 -1.19 -8.38
CA SER A 98 -14.58 -0.93 -8.73
C SER A 98 -15.00 -1.56 -10.13
#